data_3858760188046ff01d5222ef1a184007
#
_entry.id   3858760188046ff01d5222ef1a184007
#
_cell.length_a   1.000
_cell.length_b   1.000
_cell.length_c   1.000
_cell.angle_alpha   90.00
_cell.angle_beta   90.00
_cell.angle_gamma   90.00
#
_symmetry.space_group_name_H-M   'P 1'
#
loop_
_entity.id
_entity.type
_entity.pdbx_description
1 polymer ?
#
loop_
_entity_poly.entity_id
_entity_poly.type
_entity_poly.pdbx_seq_one_letter_code
_entity_poly.pdbx_strand_id
1 'polypeptide(L)'
;LEREPLSERSRRYLAVIRERTDAMRGLAEELFRYSVIAGTTEKLNPEPVCVNDILEQSLAGAYGMLSGRGIVPDIEMSERSVARTLDSGALRRIFDNILSNAAKYSDGDLTVRMSSDGTAWFENSANDLDAVRTAHLFDRFFTVNTAMGGTGLGLSVARSLTEKMGGGITAEYRRGRLRVGVMFPERKEQSKGDKNE
;
A
#
# COMPACT_ATOMS: atom_id res chain seq x y z
N LEU A 1 13.96 -23.53 -40.87
CA LEU A 1 13.48 -24.30 -39.70
C LEU A 1 12.04 -23.92 -39.44
N GLU A 2 11.09 -24.63 -40.03
CA GLU A 2 9.66 -24.52 -39.76
C GLU A 2 9.43 -24.87 -38.28
N ARG A 3 8.91 -23.92 -37.51
CA ARG A 3 8.52 -24.16 -36.13
C ARG A 3 7.22 -24.97 -36.12
N GLU A 4 7.29 -26.24 -35.78
CA GLU A 4 6.08 -27.06 -35.60
C GLU A 4 5.12 -26.36 -34.63
N PRO A 5 3.81 -26.30 -34.96
CA PRO A 5 2.83 -25.71 -34.05
C PRO A 5 2.72 -26.57 -32.78
N LEU A 6 2.92 -25.93 -31.66
CA LEU A 6 2.78 -26.56 -30.34
C LEU A 6 1.40 -27.18 -30.15
N SER A 7 1.34 -28.40 -29.62
CA SER A 7 0.06 -29.05 -29.27
C SER A 7 -0.72 -28.19 -28.27
N GLU A 8 -2.05 -28.31 -28.23
CA GLU A 8 -2.89 -27.59 -27.25
C GLU A 8 -2.46 -27.88 -25.80
N ARG A 9 -2.06 -29.12 -25.52
CA ARG A 9 -1.54 -29.54 -24.22
C ARG A 9 -0.24 -28.78 -23.87
N SER A 10 0.67 -28.65 -24.82
CA SER A 10 1.93 -27.91 -24.66
C SER A 10 1.68 -26.41 -24.43
N ARG A 11 0.70 -25.82 -25.14
CA ARG A 11 0.30 -24.41 -24.94
C ARG A 11 -0.24 -24.17 -23.53
N ARG A 12 -1.08 -25.08 -23.01
CA ARG A 12 -1.60 -25.01 -21.64
C ARG A 12 -0.48 -25.07 -20.61
N TYR A 13 0.47 -26.01 -20.76
CA TYR A 13 1.61 -26.10 -19.86
C TYR A 13 2.48 -24.85 -19.90
N LEU A 14 2.75 -24.29 -21.07
CA LEU A 14 3.51 -23.06 -21.22
C LEU A 14 2.79 -21.86 -20.59
N ALA A 15 1.47 -21.78 -20.69
CA ALA A 15 0.69 -20.74 -20.04
C ALA A 15 0.83 -20.82 -18.50
N VAL A 16 0.68 -22.02 -17.93
CA VAL A 16 0.86 -22.25 -16.48
C VAL A 16 2.29 -21.94 -16.04
N ILE A 17 3.30 -22.37 -16.82
CA ILE A 17 4.71 -22.07 -16.51
C ILE A 17 4.95 -20.56 -16.51
N ARG A 18 4.45 -19.83 -17.52
CA ARG A 18 4.57 -18.37 -17.57
C ARG A 18 3.92 -17.72 -16.36
N GLU A 19 2.69 -18.07 -16.04
CA GLU A 19 1.99 -17.55 -14.86
C GLU A 19 2.78 -17.77 -13.57
N ARG A 20 3.31 -18.98 -13.36
CA ARG A 20 4.13 -19.30 -12.19
C ARG A 20 5.46 -18.56 -12.17
N THR A 21 6.10 -18.42 -13.33
CA THR A 21 7.37 -17.67 -13.45
C THR A 21 7.16 -16.18 -13.18
N ASP A 22 6.07 -15.59 -13.67
CA ASP A 22 5.74 -14.18 -13.41
C ASP A 22 5.39 -13.96 -11.93
N ALA A 23 4.68 -14.90 -11.30
CA ALA A 23 4.42 -14.88 -9.85
C ALA A 23 5.73 -14.98 -9.04
N MET A 24 6.64 -15.90 -9.39
CA MET A 24 7.95 -16.04 -8.72
C MET A 24 8.81 -14.79 -8.89
N ARG A 25 8.82 -14.17 -10.08
CA ARG A 25 9.53 -12.92 -10.32
C ARG A 25 8.97 -11.81 -9.44
N GLY A 26 7.64 -11.66 -9.38
CA GLY A 26 6.99 -10.69 -8.49
C GLY A 26 7.36 -10.88 -7.02
N LEU A 27 7.37 -12.14 -6.54
CA LEU A 27 7.82 -12.48 -5.19
C LEU A 27 9.28 -12.10 -4.94
N ALA A 28 10.17 -12.41 -5.89
CA ALA A 28 11.59 -12.09 -5.77
C ALA A 28 11.82 -10.57 -5.76
N GLU A 29 11.13 -9.82 -6.61
CA GLU A 29 11.20 -8.36 -6.64
C GLU A 29 10.65 -7.72 -5.36
N GLU A 30 9.56 -8.24 -4.79
CA GLU A 30 9.03 -7.76 -3.51
C GLU A 30 9.94 -8.14 -2.35
N LEU A 31 10.50 -9.35 -2.33
CA LEU A 31 11.46 -9.77 -1.31
C LEU A 31 12.74 -8.93 -1.38
N PHE A 32 13.24 -8.65 -2.58
CA PHE A 32 14.39 -7.77 -2.77
C PHE A 32 14.11 -6.35 -2.27
N ARG A 33 12.97 -5.77 -2.67
CA ARG A 33 12.52 -4.45 -2.17
C ARG A 33 12.35 -4.45 -0.65
N TYR A 34 11.85 -5.54 -0.09
CA TYR A 34 11.74 -5.70 1.36
C TYR A 34 13.12 -5.83 2.03
N SER A 35 14.03 -6.63 1.48
CA SER A 35 15.39 -6.81 2.01
C SER A 35 16.17 -5.48 2.04
N VAL A 36 15.99 -4.66 1.01
CA VAL A 36 16.55 -3.30 0.95
C VAL A 36 15.96 -2.44 2.08
N ILE A 37 14.66 -2.52 2.39
CA ILE A 37 14.04 -1.73 3.46
C ILE A 37 14.38 -2.26 4.85
N ALA A 38 14.48 -3.57 5.00
CA ALA A 38 14.74 -4.24 6.30
C ALA A 38 16.22 -4.31 6.65
N GLY A 39 17.09 -4.39 5.64
CA GLY A 39 18.54 -4.62 5.80
C GLY A 39 19.42 -3.39 5.62
N THR A 40 18.94 -2.37 4.91
CA THR A 40 19.63 -1.09 4.83
C THR A 40 18.97 -0.07 5.75
N THR A 41 19.79 0.66 6.47
CA THR A 41 19.53 2.01 6.95
C THR A 41 19.28 2.88 5.71
N GLU A 42 18.20 2.62 4.95
CA GLU A 42 17.77 3.56 3.92
C GLU A 42 17.50 4.86 4.68
N LYS A 43 18.46 5.78 4.56
CA LYS A 43 18.32 7.11 5.15
C LYS A 43 17.11 7.73 4.49
N LEU A 44 16.00 7.80 5.25
CA LEU A 44 14.88 8.63 4.84
C LEU A 44 15.40 10.03 4.56
N ASN A 45 14.93 10.62 3.48
CA ASN A 45 15.22 12.01 3.13
C ASN A 45 13.99 12.88 3.43
N PRO A 46 13.79 13.30 4.70
CA PRO A 46 12.60 14.06 5.05
C PRO A 46 12.69 15.48 4.47
N GLU A 47 11.66 15.84 3.74
CA GLU A 47 11.46 17.15 3.11
C GLU A 47 10.04 17.66 3.39
N PRO A 48 9.76 18.97 3.28
CA PRO A 48 8.40 19.48 3.34
C PRO A 48 7.57 18.92 2.19
N VAL A 49 6.51 18.18 2.50
CA VAL A 49 5.60 17.60 1.51
C VAL A 49 4.15 17.96 1.84
N CYS A 50 3.31 18.12 0.81
CA CYS A 50 1.88 18.14 0.93
C CYS A 50 1.37 16.70 0.85
N VAL A 51 0.79 16.19 1.94
CA VAL A 51 0.29 14.81 1.99
C VAL A 51 -0.85 14.58 1.02
N ASN A 52 -1.73 15.60 0.82
CA ASN A 52 -2.82 15.56 -0.15
C ASN A 52 -2.29 15.29 -1.57
N ASP A 53 -1.25 16.03 -2.00
CA ASP A 53 -0.69 15.92 -3.35
C ASP A 53 -0.11 14.53 -3.60
N ILE A 54 0.58 13.95 -2.61
CA ILE A 54 1.13 12.59 -2.73
C ILE A 54 0.02 11.55 -2.79
N LEU A 55 -1.05 11.72 -2.00
CA LEU A 55 -2.21 10.82 -2.04
C LEU A 55 -2.93 10.90 -3.39
N GLU A 56 -3.16 12.10 -3.93
CA GLU A 56 -3.76 12.30 -5.26
C GLU A 56 -2.93 11.64 -6.36
N GLN A 57 -1.59 11.81 -6.32
CA GLN A 57 -0.70 11.17 -7.28
C GLN A 57 -0.72 9.64 -7.18
N SER A 58 -0.80 9.07 -5.97
CA SER A 58 -0.93 7.63 -5.77
C SER A 58 -2.26 7.10 -6.28
N LEU A 59 -3.36 7.83 -6.05
CA LEU A 59 -4.69 7.50 -6.59
C LEU A 59 -4.70 7.52 -8.11
N ALA A 60 -4.12 8.56 -8.73
CA ALA A 60 -3.98 8.64 -10.18
C ALA A 60 -3.15 7.46 -10.74
N GLY A 61 -2.05 7.10 -10.08
CA GLY A 61 -1.22 5.94 -10.44
C GLY A 61 -1.96 4.60 -10.30
N ALA A 62 -2.85 4.47 -9.31
CA ALA A 62 -3.63 3.26 -9.07
C ALA A 62 -4.86 3.12 -9.97
N TYR A 63 -5.25 4.18 -10.72
CA TYR A 63 -6.48 4.20 -11.49
C TYR A 63 -6.63 3.02 -12.46
N GLY A 64 -5.58 2.70 -13.24
CA GLY A 64 -5.62 1.58 -14.18
C GLY A 64 -5.83 0.23 -13.50
N MET A 65 -5.24 0.02 -12.32
CA MET A 65 -5.39 -1.20 -11.54
C MET A 65 -6.78 -1.31 -10.91
N LEU A 66 -7.33 -0.23 -10.39
CA LEU A 66 -8.67 -0.16 -9.79
C LEU A 66 -9.75 -0.34 -10.87
N SER A 67 -9.68 0.42 -11.97
CA SER A 67 -10.65 0.35 -13.07
C SER A 67 -10.65 -1.01 -13.76
N GLY A 68 -9.49 -1.66 -13.90
CA GLY A 68 -9.39 -3.04 -14.40
C GLY A 68 -10.12 -4.08 -13.56
N ARG A 69 -10.49 -3.73 -12.32
CA ARG A 69 -11.32 -4.53 -11.41
C ARG A 69 -12.72 -3.97 -11.20
N GLY A 70 -13.11 -2.98 -11.98
CA GLY A 70 -14.42 -2.32 -11.88
C GLY A 70 -14.58 -1.44 -10.64
N ILE A 71 -13.49 -1.11 -9.93
CA ILE A 71 -13.51 -0.27 -8.73
C ILE A 71 -13.39 1.19 -9.15
N VAL A 72 -14.41 1.98 -8.83
CA VAL A 72 -14.39 3.45 -8.94
C VAL A 72 -14.28 3.98 -7.51
N PRO A 73 -13.14 4.56 -7.10
CA PRO A 73 -12.97 5.04 -5.74
C PRO A 73 -13.85 6.27 -5.47
N ASP A 74 -14.51 6.28 -4.32
CA ASP A 74 -15.16 7.45 -3.74
C ASP A 74 -14.11 8.24 -2.93
N ILE A 75 -13.83 9.49 -3.31
CA ILE A 75 -12.70 10.27 -2.79
C ILE A 75 -13.20 11.52 -2.10
N GLU A 76 -12.95 11.63 -0.81
CA GLU A 76 -13.25 12.80 0.01
C GLU A 76 -11.93 13.39 0.54
N MET A 77 -11.48 14.49 -0.08
CA MET A 77 -10.23 15.17 0.32
C MET A 77 -10.56 16.40 1.18
N SER A 78 -9.78 16.59 2.26
CA SER A 78 -9.82 17.83 3.02
C SER A 78 -9.45 19.02 2.11
N GLU A 79 -10.21 20.11 2.19
CA GLU A 79 -9.86 21.39 1.52
C GLU A 79 -8.58 21.99 2.10
N ARG A 80 -8.23 21.63 3.32
CA ARG A 80 -7.00 22.07 3.97
C ARG A 80 -5.82 21.24 3.48
N SER A 81 -4.80 21.90 2.94
CA SER A 81 -3.52 21.29 2.63
C SER A 81 -2.81 20.86 3.92
N VAL A 82 -2.38 19.60 3.97
CA VAL A 82 -1.71 18.99 5.12
C VAL A 82 -0.21 18.92 4.81
N ALA A 83 0.55 19.89 5.33
CA ALA A 83 2.00 19.88 5.21
C ALA A 83 2.64 19.04 6.31
N ARG A 84 3.62 18.21 5.96
CA ARG A 84 4.44 17.39 6.88
C ARG A 84 5.88 17.35 6.39
N THR A 85 6.82 17.07 7.30
CA THR A 85 8.23 16.82 6.94
C THR A 85 8.45 15.32 6.89
N LEU A 86 8.39 14.74 5.69
CA LEU A 86 8.42 13.29 5.43
C LEU A 86 9.26 13.01 4.18
N ASP A 87 9.63 11.74 4.00
CA ASP A 87 10.20 11.27 2.73
C ASP A 87 9.06 11.03 1.73
N SER A 88 9.04 11.80 0.64
CA SER A 88 7.98 11.77 -0.38
C SER A 88 7.87 10.40 -1.07
N GLY A 89 9.01 9.74 -1.34
CA GLY A 89 9.06 8.42 -1.95
C GLY A 89 8.52 7.33 -1.01
N ALA A 90 8.89 7.39 0.27
CA ALA A 90 8.37 6.48 1.30
C ALA A 90 6.87 6.67 1.51
N LEU A 91 6.39 7.92 1.57
CA LEU A 91 4.97 8.23 1.70
C LEU A 91 4.15 7.70 0.52
N ARG A 92 4.60 7.94 -0.71
CA ARG A 92 3.99 7.37 -1.92
C ARG A 92 3.90 5.85 -1.82
N ARG A 93 4.99 5.20 -1.44
CA ARG A 93 5.04 3.74 -1.31
C ARG A 93 4.06 3.19 -0.27
N ILE A 94 3.82 3.92 0.82
CA ILE A 94 2.79 3.55 1.80
C ILE A 94 1.42 3.53 1.14
N PHE A 95 1.04 4.62 0.45
CA PHE A 95 -0.26 4.72 -0.20
C PHE A 95 -0.42 3.70 -1.33
N ASP A 96 0.60 3.49 -2.16
CA ASP A 96 0.58 2.51 -3.25
C ASP A 96 0.37 1.08 -2.73
N ASN A 97 1.01 0.71 -1.59
CA ASN A 97 0.80 -0.59 -0.95
C ASN A 97 -0.63 -0.76 -0.43
N ILE A 98 -1.22 0.27 0.18
CA ILE A 98 -2.60 0.21 0.68
C ILE A 98 -3.59 0.17 -0.49
N LEU A 99 -3.41 0.99 -1.52
CA LEU A 99 -4.26 1.00 -2.72
C LEU A 99 -4.18 -0.33 -3.49
N SER A 100 -2.98 -0.90 -3.62
CA SER A 100 -2.78 -2.22 -4.21
C SER A 100 -3.48 -3.31 -3.41
N ASN A 101 -3.45 -3.22 -2.07
CA ASN A 101 -4.17 -4.14 -1.20
C ASN A 101 -5.68 -4.01 -1.40
N ALA A 102 -6.23 -2.80 -1.38
CA ALA A 102 -7.64 -2.55 -1.65
C ALA A 102 -8.07 -3.07 -3.01
N ALA A 103 -7.30 -2.79 -4.08
CA ALA A 103 -7.59 -3.31 -5.42
C ALA A 103 -7.61 -4.84 -5.50
N LYS A 104 -6.76 -5.53 -4.72
CA LYS A 104 -6.69 -7.01 -4.72
C LYS A 104 -7.82 -7.67 -3.94
N TYR A 105 -8.21 -7.10 -2.81
CA TYR A 105 -9.03 -7.78 -1.80
C TYR A 105 -10.38 -7.11 -1.54
N SER A 106 -10.69 -5.99 -2.19
CA SER A 106 -12.02 -5.40 -2.16
C SER A 106 -13.02 -6.23 -2.98
N ASP A 107 -14.25 -6.27 -2.52
CA ASP A 107 -15.40 -6.85 -3.23
C ASP A 107 -16.02 -5.86 -4.25
N GLY A 108 -15.28 -4.85 -4.70
CA GLY A 108 -15.66 -3.97 -5.81
C GLY A 108 -15.86 -2.50 -5.43
N ASP A 109 -15.53 -2.09 -4.21
CA ASP A 109 -15.65 -0.72 -3.75
C ASP A 109 -14.36 -0.21 -3.06
N LEU A 110 -14.17 1.09 -3.03
CA LEU A 110 -13.11 1.75 -2.29
C LEU A 110 -13.54 3.17 -1.95
N THR A 111 -13.47 3.55 -0.68
CA THR A 111 -13.60 4.93 -0.23
C THR A 111 -12.25 5.40 0.31
N VAL A 112 -11.80 6.58 -0.12
CA VAL A 112 -10.56 7.21 0.36
C VAL A 112 -10.91 8.57 0.94
N ARG A 113 -10.54 8.78 2.20
CA ARG A 113 -10.79 10.03 2.91
C ARG A 113 -9.51 10.61 3.47
N MET A 114 -9.32 11.91 3.30
CA MET A 114 -8.23 12.66 3.89
C MET A 114 -8.80 13.70 4.86
N SER A 115 -8.51 13.55 6.14
CA SER A 115 -8.93 14.48 7.19
C SER A 115 -7.97 15.67 7.33
N SER A 116 -8.44 16.77 7.87
CA SER A 116 -7.65 18.00 8.08
C SER A 116 -6.52 17.87 9.11
N ASP A 117 -6.55 16.82 9.94
CA ASP A 117 -5.50 16.47 10.90
C ASP A 117 -4.32 15.70 10.25
N GLY A 118 -4.47 15.30 9.00
CA GLY A 118 -3.47 14.54 8.25
C GLY A 118 -3.66 13.03 8.28
N THR A 119 -4.82 12.55 8.74
CA THR A 119 -5.15 11.13 8.68
C THR A 119 -5.75 10.77 7.33
N ALA A 120 -5.13 9.84 6.61
CA ALA A 120 -5.67 9.24 5.40
C ALA A 120 -6.33 7.90 5.73
N TRP A 121 -7.58 7.72 5.30
CA TRP A 121 -8.38 6.51 5.48
C TRP A 121 -8.69 5.87 4.14
N PHE A 122 -8.55 4.54 4.12
CA PHE A 122 -8.88 3.68 2.98
C PHE A 122 -9.86 2.63 3.48
N GLU A 123 -11.07 2.61 2.95
CA GLU A 123 -12.13 1.71 3.38
C GLU A 123 -12.71 0.96 2.19
N ASN A 124 -12.79 -0.36 2.29
CA ASN A 124 -13.39 -1.23 1.28
C ASN A 124 -14.18 -2.39 1.91
N SER A 125 -15.11 -2.98 1.17
CA SER A 125 -15.72 -4.25 1.55
C SER A 125 -14.71 -5.39 1.48
N ALA A 126 -14.78 -6.31 2.46
CA ALA A 126 -13.83 -7.41 2.62
C ALA A 126 -14.52 -8.61 3.30
N ASN A 127 -15.43 -9.28 2.58
CA ASN A 127 -16.26 -10.35 3.15
C ASN A 127 -15.48 -11.59 3.61
N ASP A 128 -14.30 -11.82 3.01
CA ASP A 128 -13.40 -12.93 3.37
C ASP A 128 -12.54 -12.65 4.62
N LEU A 129 -12.67 -11.44 5.21
CA LEU A 129 -11.91 -11.03 6.38
C LEU A 129 -12.74 -11.19 7.66
N ASP A 130 -12.06 -11.37 8.78
CA ASP A 130 -12.63 -11.37 10.14
C ASP A 130 -11.73 -10.58 11.10
N ALA A 131 -12.19 -10.40 12.33
CA ALA A 131 -11.45 -9.65 13.35
C ALA A 131 -10.10 -10.29 13.72
N VAL A 132 -10.00 -11.63 13.68
CA VAL A 132 -8.77 -12.36 14.00
C VAL A 132 -7.74 -12.14 12.90
N ARG A 133 -8.14 -12.31 11.64
CA ARG A 133 -7.28 -12.07 10.48
C ARG A 133 -6.86 -10.61 10.38
N THR A 134 -7.74 -9.69 10.75
CA THR A 134 -7.42 -8.23 10.76
C THR A 134 -6.27 -7.90 11.70
N ALA A 135 -6.16 -8.55 12.85
CA ALA A 135 -5.04 -8.36 13.77
C ALA A 135 -3.68 -8.72 13.16
N HIS A 136 -3.66 -9.61 12.16
CA HIS A 136 -2.47 -10.09 11.47
C HIS A 136 -2.20 -9.40 10.12
N LEU A 137 -3.03 -8.43 9.70
CA LEU A 137 -2.90 -7.79 8.37
C LEU A 137 -1.53 -7.13 8.12
N PHE A 138 -0.86 -6.70 9.18
CA PHE A 138 0.46 -6.11 9.10
C PHE A 138 1.60 -7.10 9.33
N ASP A 139 1.29 -8.38 9.58
CA ASP A 139 2.30 -9.41 9.73
C ASP A 139 2.90 -9.75 8.37
N ARG A 140 4.18 -10.09 8.38
CA ARG A 140 4.92 -10.44 7.16
C ARG A 140 4.40 -11.74 6.57
N PHE A 141 4.24 -11.76 5.25
CA PHE A 141 3.77 -12.93 4.51
C PHE A 141 2.32 -13.36 4.85
N PHE A 142 1.61 -12.54 5.61
CA PHE A 142 0.21 -12.79 5.86
C PHE A 142 -0.64 -12.46 4.64
N THR A 143 -1.44 -13.41 4.20
CA THR A 143 -2.44 -13.24 3.14
C THR A 143 -3.68 -14.05 3.45
N VAL A 144 -4.83 -13.46 3.24
CA VAL A 144 -6.14 -14.13 3.44
C VAL A 144 -6.41 -15.13 2.31
N ASN A 145 -5.92 -14.81 1.11
CA ASN A 145 -6.14 -15.65 -0.08
C ASN A 145 -4.87 -15.72 -0.94
N THR A 146 -4.18 -16.87 -0.86
CA THR A 146 -2.97 -17.13 -1.64
C THR A 146 -3.21 -17.23 -3.15
N ALA A 147 -4.43 -17.54 -3.58
CA ALA A 147 -4.78 -17.66 -5.00
C ALA A 147 -4.80 -16.30 -5.74
N MET A 148 -4.92 -15.19 -5.03
CA MET A 148 -4.89 -13.84 -5.60
C MET A 148 -3.48 -13.28 -5.85
N GLY A 149 -2.43 -14.08 -5.66
CA GLY A 149 -1.04 -13.70 -5.99
C GLY A 149 -0.45 -12.60 -5.11
N GLY A 150 -0.95 -12.44 -3.89
CA GLY A 150 -0.38 -11.50 -2.91
C GLY A 150 0.79 -12.14 -2.16
N THR A 151 1.88 -11.40 -1.96
CA THR A 151 3.06 -11.86 -1.20
C THR A 151 2.91 -11.68 0.31
N GLY A 152 1.89 -10.94 0.76
CA GLY A 152 1.70 -10.58 2.16
C GLY A 152 2.73 -9.58 2.70
N LEU A 153 3.49 -8.91 1.82
CA LEU A 153 4.50 -7.93 2.24
C LEU A 153 4.02 -6.47 2.16
N GLY A 154 3.03 -6.16 1.34
CA GLY A 154 2.62 -4.77 1.07
C GLY A 154 2.25 -3.99 2.33
N LEU A 155 1.32 -4.48 3.15
CA LEU A 155 0.90 -3.78 4.37
C LEU A 155 1.97 -3.79 5.45
N SER A 156 2.80 -4.84 5.56
CA SER A 156 3.94 -4.86 6.50
C SER A 156 5.01 -3.84 6.12
N VAL A 157 5.23 -3.60 4.82
CA VAL A 157 6.10 -2.53 4.31
C VAL A 157 5.51 -1.16 4.63
N ALA A 158 4.20 -0.96 4.37
CA ALA A 158 3.51 0.28 4.70
C ALA A 158 3.65 0.62 6.19
N ARG A 159 3.44 -0.36 7.08
CA ARG A 159 3.63 -0.21 8.52
C ARG A 159 5.06 0.19 8.88
N SER A 160 6.05 -0.55 8.39
CA SER A 160 7.46 -0.29 8.68
C SER A 160 7.90 1.11 8.25
N LEU A 161 7.48 1.58 7.06
CA LEU A 161 7.78 2.93 6.57
C LEU A 161 7.05 4.00 7.38
N THR A 162 5.79 3.78 7.73
CA THR A 162 5.00 4.71 8.55
C THR A 162 5.66 4.90 9.93
N GLU A 163 6.01 3.79 10.60
CA GLU A 163 6.68 3.82 11.90
C GLU A 163 8.06 4.48 11.84
N LYS A 164 8.86 4.21 10.81
CA LYS A 164 10.17 4.86 10.58
C LYS A 164 10.06 6.37 10.39
N MET A 165 8.96 6.85 9.81
CA MET A 165 8.69 8.28 9.64
C MET A 165 7.99 8.91 10.87
N GLY A 166 7.78 8.14 11.95
CA GLY A 166 7.16 8.62 13.19
C GLY A 166 5.65 8.74 13.13
N GLY A 167 5.01 8.11 12.14
CA GLY A 167 3.56 8.01 11.99
C GLY A 167 2.97 6.76 12.63
N GLY A 168 1.65 6.62 12.51
CA GLY A 168 0.86 5.45 12.92
C GLY A 168 0.04 4.89 11.77
N ILE A 169 -0.09 3.57 11.73
CA ILE A 169 -0.99 2.87 10.82
C ILE A 169 -1.88 1.91 11.60
N THR A 170 -3.15 1.87 11.28
CA THR A 170 -4.17 1.05 11.94
C THR A 170 -5.03 0.31 10.93
N ALA A 171 -5.59 -0.82 11.34
CA ALA A 171 -6.61 -1.54 10.57
C ALA A 171 -7.77 -1.90 11.47
N GLU A 172 -8.98 -1.63 11.02
CA GLU A 172 -10.22 -1.95 11.71
C GLU A 172 -11.14 -2.74 10.76
N TYR A 173 -11.76 -3.78 11.29
CA TYR A 173 -12.78 -4.54 10.55
C TYR A 173 -14.11 -4.46 11.28
N ARG A 174 -15.13 -3.95 10.57
CA ARG A 174 -16.48 -3.84 11.10
C ARG A 174 -17.51 -4.10 10.01
N ARG A 175 -18.46 -4.96 10.27
CA ARG A 175 -19.65 -5.20 9.42
C ARG A 175 -19.29 -5.49 7.95
N GLY A 176 -18.28 -6.34 7.70
CA GLY A 176 -17.84 -6.69 6.35
C GLY A 176 -16.94 -5.64 5.66
N ARG A 177 -16.50 -4.61 6.37
CA ARG A 177 -15.65 -3.56 5.83
C ARG A 177 -14.30 -3.53 6.54
N LEU A 178 -13.24 -3.44 5.76
CA LEU A 178 -11.88 -3.16 6.22
C LEU A 178 -11.61 -1.68 6.07
N ARG A 179 -11.10 -1.07 7.13
CA ARG A 179 -10.66 0.31 7.16
C ARG A 179 -9.19 0.37 7.57
N VAL A 180 -8.33 0.90 6.72
CA VAL A 180 -6.92 1.14 7.01
C VAL A 180 -6.71 2.65 7.15
N GLY A 181 -6.11 3.07 8.27
CA GLY A 181 -5.81 4.47 8.55
C GLY A 181 -4.31 4.71 8.66
N VAL A 182 -3.82 5.78 8.07
CA VAL A 182 -2.42 6.24 8.19
C VAL A 182 -2.41 7.68 8.66
N MET A 183 -1.61 7.96 9.69
CA MET A 183 -1.50 9.29 10.27
C MET A 183 -0.05 9.67 10.52
N PHE A 184 0.30 10.90 10.21
CA PHE A 184 1.59 11.51 10.54
C PHE A 184 1.35 12.74 11.41
N PRO A 185 1.86 12.75 12.67
CA PRO A 185 1.68 13.87 13.56
C PRO A 185 2.38 15.12 13.01
N GLU A 186 1.81 16.26 13.31
CA GLU A 186 2.46 17.55 13.06
C GLU A 186 3.71 17.63 13.96
N ARG A 187 4.90 17.68 13.38
CA ARG A 187 6.10 17.98 14.16
C ARG A 187 6.03 19.43 14.61
N LYS A 188 5.84 19.66 15.91
CA LYS A 188 6.10 20.98 16.49
C LYS A 188 7.59 21.26 16.27
N GLU A 189 7.92 22.31 15.50
CA GLU A 189 9.27 22.85 15.50
C GLU A 189 9.66 23.09 16.95
N GLN A 190 10.69 22.39 17.43
CA GLN A 190 11.33 22.77 18.66
C GLN A 190 11.93 24.16 18.41
N SER A 191 11.26 25.19 18.90
CA SER A 191 11.81 26.52 19.01
C SER A 191 13.22 26.35 19.57
N LYS A 192 14.25 26.61 18.77
CA LYS A 192 15.60 26.81 19.25
C LYS A 192 15.51 28.00 20.20
N GLY A 193 15.38 27.69 21.50
CA GLY A 193 15.50 28.69 22.53
C GLY A 193 16.83 29.40 22.35
N ASP A 194 16.77 30.71 22.11
CA ASP A 194 17.85 31.63 22.27
C ASP A 194 18.61 31.29 23.56
N LYS A 195 19.82 30.80 23.37
CA LYS A 195 20.86 30.94 24.38
C LYS A 195 21.78 32.05 23.92
N ASN A 196 21.32 33.29 24.08
CA ASN A 196 22.19 34.44 24.30
C ASN A 196 22.04 34.81 25.78
N GLU A 197 23.03 34.39 26.56
CA GLU A 197 23.63 35.18 27.66
C GLU A 197 24.98 34.56 27.97
#